data_e621c662805dd5fb08b7eb5deea21889
#
_entry.id   e621c662805dd5fb08b7eb5deea21889
#
_cell.length_a   1.000
_cell.length_b   1.000
_cell.length_c   1.000
_cell.angle_alpha   90.00
_cell.angle_beta   90.00
_cell.angle_gamma   90.00
#
_symmetry.space_group_name_H-M   'P 1'
#
loop_
_entity.id
_entity.type
_entity.pdbx_description
1 polymer ?
#
loop_
_entity_poly.entity_id
_entity_poly.type
_entity_poly.pdbx_seq_one_letter_code
_entity_poly.pdbx_strand_id
1 'polypeptide(L)'
;MTDKNLKYNNITISGKIATGTTTLAKNLQKTIGWEYINTGELQRQWDREHGVDENARGAVLRPDDHERKMEAMAKRVLIEKNHVIYEAWLSGFIAQNIPKVLKVLLVCSDDAIRIDRVANRDRITIKQAKQFIKTREEENLAKWHKIYGDHDFWDPKRYDLMIDTYSSGPMETLGKVLDNLGHGHDS
;
A
#
# COMPACT_ATOMS: atom_id res chain seq x y z
N MET A 1 9.51 -10.63 -22.86
CA MET A 1 10.50 -10.95 -21.80
C MET A 1 10.07 -12.26 -21.15
N THR A 2 10.92 -13.25 -21.11
CA THR A 2 10.55 -14.60 -20.65
C THR A 2 10.60 -14.66 -19.12
N ASP A 3 9.44 -14.95 -18.49
CA ASP A 3 9.20 -15.06 -17.03
C ASP A 3 10.02 -16.11 -16.27
N LYS A 4 11.04 -16.68 -16.87
CA LYS A 4 11.68 -17.92 -16.37
C LYS A 4 12.52 -17.79 -15.11
N ASN A 5 12.74 -16.59 -14.57
CA ASN A 5 13.66 -16.40 -13.43
C ASN A 5 13.18 -15.44 -12.33
N LEU A 6 11.89 -15.12 -12.26
CA LEU A 6 11.43 -14.25 -11.18
C LEU A 6 11.35 -15.03 -9.85
N LYS A 7 11.90 -14.44 -8.80
CA LYS A 7 11.82 -14.97 -7.43
C LYS A 7 10.38 -14.92 -6.89
N TYR A 8 9.62 -13.90 -7.33
CA TYR A 8 8.26 -13.64 -6.89
C TYR A 8 7.30 -13.54 -8.08
N ASN A 9 6.06 -13.94 -7.87
CA ASN A 9 5.00 -13.88 -8.88
C ASN A 9 4.10 -12.64 -8.75
N ASN A 10 4.03 -12.07 -7.55
CA ASN A 10 3.21 -10.90 -7.23
C ASN A 10 3.99 -9.94 -6.32
N ILE A 11 3.55 -8.69 -6.26
CA ILE A 11 4.10 -7.65 -5.39
C ILE A 11 2.97 -7.07 -4.56
N THR A 12 3.16 -6.96 -3.25
CA THR A 12 2.31 -6.12 -2.40
C THR A 12 3.05 -4.85 -1.99
N ILE A 13 2.35 -3.73 -2.01
CA ILE A 13 2.90 -2.44 -1.60
C ILE A 13 2.06 -1.90 -0.46
N SER A 14 2.66 -1.83 0.72
CA SER A 14 2.07 -1.31 1.95
C SER A 14 2.71 0.01 2.36
N GLY A 15 1.97 0.80 3.10
CA GLY A 15 2.47 2.03 3.70
C GLY A 15 1.35 2.91 4.22
N LYS A 16 1.71 3.82 5.11
CA LYS A 16 0.80 4.86 5.63
C LYS A 16 0.50 5.92 4.56
N ILE A 17 -0.36 6.88 4.89
CA ILE A 17 -0.70 7.98 3.98
C ILE A 17 0.58 8.72 3.51
N ALA A 18 0.63 9.01 2.22
CA ALA A 18 1.67 9.80 1.57
C ALA A 18 3.10 9.25 1.67
N THR A 19 3.27 7.94 1.90
CA THR A 19 4.59 7.27 1.82
C THR A 19 5.01 6.94 0.38
N GLY A 20 4.17 7.22 -0.64
CA GLY A 20 4.55 7.06 -2.04
C GLY A 20 4.12 5.73 -2.67
N THR A 21 3.27 4.94 -2.01
CA THR A 21 2.81 3.62 -2.49
C THR A 21 2.23 3.66 -3.90
N THR A 22 1.32 4.59 -4.17
CA THR A 22 0.70 4.76 -5.50
C THR A 22 1.70 5.16 -6.58
N THR A 23 2.69 5.98 -6.24
CA THR A 23 3.75 6.37 -7.19
C THR A 23 4.59 5.16 -7.58
N LEU A 24 5.01 4.35 -6.60
CA LEU A 24 5.74 3.11 -6.85
C LEU A 24 4.90 2.13 -7.68
N ALA A 25 3.64 1.90 -7.30
CA ALA A 25 2.76 0.96 -8.00
C ALA A 25 2.59 1.32 -9.49
N LYS A 26 2.35 2.60 -9.79
CA LYS A 26 2.22 3.09 -11.17
C LYS A 26 3.54 2.98 -11.95
N ASN A 27 4.68 3.27 -11.31
CA ASN A 27 5.99 3.13 -11.96
C ASN A 27 6.29 1.65 -12.26
N LEU A 28 6.01 0.73 -11.33
CA LEU A 28 6.12 -0.70 -11.56
C LEU A 28 5.21 -1.15 -12.70
N GLN A 29 3.91 -0.80 -12.66
CA GLN A 29 2.97 -1.13 -13.74
C GLN A 29 3.49 -0.69 -15.11
N LYS A 30 4.00 0.54 -15.21
CA LYS A 30 4.55 1.08 -16.45
C LYS A 30 5.79 0.32 -16.91
N THR A 31 6.62 -0.15 -15.97
CA THR A 31 7.92 -0.77 -16.27
C THR A 31 7.79 -2.25 -16.62
N ILE A 32 7.01 -3.00 -15.83
CA ILE A 32 6.91 -4.46 -15.99
C ILE A 32 5.58 -4.94 -16.56
N GLY A 33 4.59 -4.05 -16.74
CA GLY A 33 3.31 -4.36 -17.39
C GLY A 33 2.36 -5.23 -16.56
N TRP A 34 2.61 -5.40 -15.26
CA TRP A 34 1.76 -6.23 -14.39
C TRP A 34 0.42 -5.55 -14.08
N GLU A 35 -0.62 -6.37 -13.79
CA GLU A 35 -1.93 -5.86 -13.37
C GLU A 35 -1.80 -5.08 -12.06
N TYR A 36 -2.32 -3.84 -12.02
CA TYR A 36 -2.30 -3.02 -10.84
C TYR A 36 -3.68 -2.93 -10.20
N ILE A 37 -3.76 -3.27 -8.91
CA ILE A 37 -4.97 -3.21 -8.10
C ILE A 37 -4.73 -2.28 -6.91
N ASN A 38 -5.55 -1.21 -6.80
CA ASN A 38 -5.52 -0.25 -5.71
C ASN A 38 -6.75 -0.42 -4.81
N THR A 39 -6.57 -1.09 -3.68
CA THR A 39 -7.65 -1.29 -2.70
C THR A 39 -8.15 0.02 -2.11
N GLY A 40 -7.25 1.01 -1.93
CA GLY A 40 -7.64 2.32 -1.44
C GLY A 40 -8.66 3.01 -2.36
N GLU A 41 -8.56 2.83 -3.68
CA GLU A 41 -9.55 3.36 -4.62
C GLU A 41 -10.89 2.62 -4.54
N LEU A 42 -10.84 1.29 -4.43
CA LEU A 42 -12.06 0.49 -4.25
C LEU A 42 -12.81 0.87 -2.97
N GLN A 43 -12.07 1.12 -1.89
CA GLN A 43 -12.65 1.57 -0.62
C GLN A 43 -13.24 2.98 -0.71
N ARG A 44 -12.56 3.92 -1.39
CA ARG A 44 -13.09 5.27 -1.64
C ARG A 44 -14.35 5.24 -2.49
N GLN A 45 -14.39 4.37 -3.50
CA GLN A 45 -15.61 4.19 -4.29
C GLN A 45 -16.78 3.73 -3.40
N TRP A 46 -16.53 2.73 -2.52
CA TRP A 46 -17.53 2.29 -1.57
C TRP A 46 -17.99 3.43 -0.64
N ASP A 47 -17.06 4.23 -0.12
CA ASP A 47 -17.37 5.39 0.73
C ASP A 47 -18.29 6.39 0.03
N ARG A 48 -17.97 6.74 -1.22
CA ARG A 48 -18.81 7.64 -2.05
C ARG A 48 -20.23 7.08 -2.24
N GLU A 49 -20.34 5.80 -2.55
CA GLU A 49 -21.63 5.11 -2.75
C GLU A 49 -22.48 5.08 -1.48
N HIS A 50 -21.86 5.19 -0.30
CA HIS A 50 -22.53 5.16 1.01
C HIS A 50 -22.56 6.51 1.72
N GLY A 51 -22.23 7.60 1.01
CA GLY A 51 -22.27 8.96 1.56
C GLY A 51 -21.24 9.24 2.65
N VAL A 52 -20.15 8.48 2.70
CA VAL A 52 -19.02 8.70 3.60
C VAL A 52 -18.02 9.65 2.95
N ASP A 53 -17.58 10.68 3.67
CA ASP A 53 -16.50 11.55 3.19
C ASP A 53 -15.16 10.81 3.22
N GLU A 54 -14.78 10.28 2.06
CA GLU A 54 -13.57 9.51 1.84
C GLU A 54 -12.27 10.26 2.17
N ASN A 55 -12.32 11.58 2.22
CA ASN A 55 -11.17 12.44 2.50
C ASN A 55 -11.04 12.76 3.99
N ALA A 56 -12.15 12.88 4.70
CA ALA A 56 -12.16 13.27 6.09
C ALA A 56 -12.14 12.09 7.08
N ARG A 57 -12.49 10.88 6.64
CA ARG A 57 -12.70 9.73 7.52
C ARG A 57 -11.84 8.53 7.13
N GLY A 58 -11.51 7.71 8.14
CA GLY A 58 -10.89 6.40 7.95
C GLY A 58 -11.92 5.26 7.83
N ALA A 59 -11.46 4.03 8.10
CA ALA A 59 -12.26 2.82 7.95
C ALA A 59 -13.35 2.65 9.02
N VAL A 60 -13.42 3.49 10.04
CA VAL A 60 -14.28 3.30 11.23
C VAL A 60 -15.77 3.23 10.88
N LEU A 61 -16.20 3.91 9.82
CA LEU A 61 -17.59 3.91 9.37
C LEU A 61 -17.95 2.74 8.45
N ARG A 62 -16.97 1.99 7.96
CA ARG A 62 -17.22 0.80 7.15
C ARG A 62 -17.60 -0.38 8.04
N PRO A 63 -18.54 -1.24 7.62
CA PRO A 63 -18.85 -2.48 8.34
C PRO A 63 -17.62 -3.39 8.46
N ASP A 64 -17.52 -4.17 9.54
CA ASP A 64 -16.43 -5.14 9.71
C ASP A 64 -16.42 -6.18 8.58
N ASP A 65 -17.59 -6.56 8.10
CA ASP A 65 -17.75 -7.48 6.95
C ASP A 65 -17.18 -6.92 5.66
N HIS A 66 -17.23 -5.60 5.46
CA HIS A 66 -16.61 -4.96 4.30
C HIS A 66 -15.08 -5.15 4.33
N GLU A 67 -14.44 -4.88 5.45
CA GLU A 67 -13.00 -5.06 5.61
C GLU A 67 -12.60 -6.54 5.40
N ARG A 68 -13.36 -7.50 5.95
CA ARG A 68 -13.12 -8.94 5.77
C ARG A 68 -13.29 -9.38 4.30
N LYS A 69 -14.27 -8.81 3.58
CA LYS A 69 -14.45 -9.08 2.14
C LYS A 69 -13.28 -8.56 1.33
N MET A 70 -12.77 -7.36 1.65
CA MET A 70 -11.59 -6.80 0.98
C MET A 70 -10.34 -7.64 1.24
N GLU A 71 -10.17 -8.14 2.47
CA GLU A 71 -9.08 -9.08 2.80
C GLU A 71 -9.19 -10.39 2.03
N ALA A 72 -10.38 -11.00 2.00
CA ALA A 72 -10.62 -12.24 1.27
C ALA A 72 -10.36 -12.08 -0.23
N MET A 73 -10.78 -10.95 -0.81
CA MET A 73 -10.49 -10.61 -2.20
C MET A 73 -8.98 -10.49 -2.44
N ALA A 74 -8.25 -9.78 -1.55
CA ALA A 74 -6.80 -9.64 -1.66
C ALA A 74 -6.09 -10.99 -1.65
N LYS A 75 -6.43 -11.86 -0.69
CA LYS A 75 -5.86 -13.21 -0.58
C LYS A 75 -6.15 -14.03 -1.84
N ARG A 76 -7.42 -14.03 -2.31
CA ARG A 76 -7.81 -14.75 -3.50
C ARG A 76 -7.03 -14.30 -4.73
N VAL A 77 -6.93 -12.99 -4.96
CA VAL A 77 -6.17 -12.42 -6.08
C VAL A 77 -4.70 -12.84 -6.03
N LEU A 78 -4.06 -12.72 -4.86
CA LEU A 78 -2.64 -13.05 -4.70
C LEU A 78 -2.33 -14.55 -4.78
N ILE A 79 -3.32 -15.42 -4.53
CA ILE A 79 -3.18 -16.89 -4.66
C ILE A 79 -3.48 -17.35 -6.08
N GLU A 80 -4.55 -16.82 -6.71
CA GLU A 80 -5.06 -17.33 -8.00
C GLU A 80 -4.42 -16.67 -9.21
N LYS A 81 -3.86 -15.45 -9.05
CA LYS A 81 -3.23 -14.68 -10.14
C LYS A 81 -1.72 -14.59 -9.98
N ASN A 82 -1.06 -14.41 -11.10
CA ASN A 82 0.35 -14.00 -11.18
C ASN A 82 0.44 -12.63 -11.85
N HIS A 83 1.55 -11.95 -11.64
CA HIS A 83 1.87 -10.64 -12.25
C HIS A 83 0.90 -9.54 -11.79
N VAL A 84 0.62 -9.53 -10.48
CA VAL A 84 -0.20 -8.52 -9.83
C VAL A 84 0.64 -7.62 -8.92
N ILE A 85 0.43 -6.33 -9.04
CA ILE A 85 0.88 -5.30 -8.09
C ILE A 85 -0.34 -4.92 -7.25
N TYR A 86 -0.33 -5.30 -5.98
CA TYR A 86 -1.46 -5.09 -5.08
C TYR A 86 -1.12 -4.02 -4.04
N GLU A 87 -1.74 -2.85 -4.17
CA GLU A 87 -1.56 -1.72 -3.25
C GLU A 87 -2.68 -1.65 -2.22
N ALA A 88 -2.31 -1.74 -0.95
CA ALA A 88 -3.18 -1.46 0.19
C ALA A 88 -2.34 -1.16 1.43
N TRP A 89 -2.90 -0.45 2.41
CA TRP A 89 -2.19 -0.15 3.66
C TRP A 89 -1.64 -1.40 4.35
N LEU A 90 -2.40 -2.51 4.34
CA LEU A 90 -2.08 -3.76 5.02
C LEU A 90 -1.76 -4.91 4.06
N SER A 91 -1.50 -4.65 2.78
CA SER A 91 -1.34 -5.72 1.78
C SER A 91 -0.24 -6.72 2.13
N GLY A 92 0.89 -6.26 2.64
CA GLY A 92 1.98 -7.13 3.09
C GLY A 92 1.63 -7.91 4.35
N PHE A 93 0.91 -7.31 5.30
CA PHE A 93 0.39 -8.02 6.48
C PHE A 93 -0.58 -9.14 6.07
N ILE A 94 -1.50 -8.86 5.15
CA ILE A 94 -2.46 -9.83 4.63
C ILE A 94 -1.76 -10.96 3.86
N ALA A 95 -0.67 -10.67 3.17
CA ALA A 95 0.08 -11.60 2.32
C ALA A 95 1.11 -12.48 3.08
N GLN A 96 1.19 -12.41 4.41
CA GLN A 96 2.27 -13.06 5.20
C GLN A 96 2.50 -14.54 4.89
N ASN A 97 1.44 -15.31 4.67
CA ASN A 97 1.49 -16.75 4.44
C ASN A 97 1.26 -17.12 2.97
N ILE A 98 1.31 -16.16 2.04
CA ILE A 98 1.16 -16.41 0.62
C ILE A 98 2.55 -16.51 -0.01
N PRO A 99 2.92 -17.66 -0.59
CA PRO A 99 4.24 -17.85 -1.17
C PRO A 99 4.42 -17.01 -2.43
N LYS A 100 5.68 -16.72 -2.77
CA LYS A 100 6.08 -15.99 -3.98
C LYS A 100 5.43 -14.60 -4.15
N VAL A 101 5.13 -13.93 -3.05
CA VAL A 101 4.70 -12.53 -3.02
C VAL A 101 5.82 -11.68 -2.42
N LEU A 102 6.34 -10.73 -3.18
CA LEU A 102 7.28 -9.72 -2.67
C LEU A 102 6.50 -8.69 -1.84
N LYS A 103 6.72 -8.67 -0.54
CA LYS A 103 6.08 -7.76 0.38
C LYS A 103 6.93 -6.51 0.59
N VAL A 104 6.50 -5.39 0.01
CA VAL A 104 7.20 -4.09 0.09
C VAL A 104 6.48 -3.19 1.08
N LEU A 105 7.24 -2.63 2.02
CA LEU A 105 6.81 -1.58 2.93
C LEU A 105 7.46 -0.26 2.55
N LEU A 106 6.64 0.75 2.25
CA LEU A 106 7.12 2.12 2.14
C LEU A 106 6.86 2.89 3.42
N VAL A 107 7.91 3.50 3.93
CA VAL A 107 7.85 4.45 5.04
C VAL A 107 8.30 5.83 4.56
N CYS A 108 8.06 6.86 5.34
CA CYS A 108 8.67 8.17 5.20
C CYS A 108 9.00 8.64 6.61
N SER A 109 10.28 8.68 6.93
CA SER A 109 10.78 9.00 8.28
C SER A 109 10.55 10.45 8.70
N ASP A 110 10.19 11.34 7.76
CA ASP A 110 9.85 12.73 8.02
C ASP A 110 8.35 12.98 7.80
N ASP A 111 7.62 13.18 8.89
CA ASP A 111 6.18 13.48 8.85
C ASP A 111 5.86 14.82 8.18
N ALA A 112 6.78 15.81 8.23
CA ALA A 112 6.56 17.09 7.56
C ALA A 112 6.47 16.91 6.04
N ILE A 113 7.28 16.04 5.47
CA ILE A 113 7.22 15.67 4.05
C ILE A 113 5.92 14.97 3.71
N ARG A 114 5.42 14.08 4.56
CA ARG A 114 4.11 13.42 4.35
C ARG A 114 2.97 14.43 4.34
N ILE A 115 2.99 15.36 5.31
CA ILE A 115 2.00 16.44 5.41
C ILE A 115 2.04 17.34 4.18
N ASP A 116 3.23 17.73 3.74
CA ASP A 116 3.41 18.55 2.53
C ASP A 116 2.89 17.84 1.27
N ARG A 117 3.20 16.56 1.10
CA ARG A 117 2.68 15.73 0.00
C ARG A 117 1.15 15.71 -0.03
N VAL A 118 0.49 15.58 1.12
CA VAL A 118 -0.98 15.61 1.22
C VAL A 118 -1.52 17.00 0.91
N ALA A 119 -0.93 18.05 1.50
CA ALA A 119 -1.36 19.42 1.29
C ALA A 119 -1.33 19.80 -0.22
N ASN A 120 -0.23 19.45 -0.90
CA ASN A 120 -0.06 19.73 -2.32
C ASN A 120 -0.99 18.88 -3.21
N ARG A 121 -1.12 17.58 -2.92
CA ARG A 121 -1.98 16.67 -3.69
C ARG A 121 -3.44 17.09 -3.64
N ASP A 122 -3.93 17.39 -2.43
CA ASP A 122 -5.35 17.63 -2.16
C ASP A 122 -5.70 19.13 -2.19
N ARG A 123 -4.70 20.01 -2.41
CA ARG A 123 -4.83 21.48 -2.45
C ARG A 123 -5.47 22.05 -1.19
N ILE A 124 -5.01 21.57 -0.04
CA ILE A 124 -5.47 21.98 1.28
C ILE A 124 -4.34 22.61 2.09
N THR A 125 -4.67 23.27 3.20
CA THR A 125 -3.66 23.87 4.07
C THR A 125 -2.86 22.79 4.82
N ILE A 126 -1.65 23.12 5.26
CA ILE A 126 -0.83 22.24 6.10
C ILE A 126 -1.58 21.79 7.37
N LYS A 127 -2.33 22.71 7.99
CA LYS A 127 -3.16 22.38 9.17
C LYS A 127 -4.22 21.33 8.86
N GLN A 128 -4.91 21.47 7.74
CA GLN A 128 -5.90 20.49 7.28
C GLN A 128 -5.26 19.15 6.93
N ALA A 129 -4.13 19.17 6.22
CA ALA A 129 -3.40 17.95 5.86
C ALA A 129 -2.95 17.17 7.10
N LYS A 130 -2.42 17.86 8.11
CA LYS A 130 -2.03 17.25 9.39
C LYS A 130 -3.21 16.59 10.10
N GLN A 131 -4.34 17.30 10.20
CA GLN A 131 -5.56 16.77 10.82
C GLN A 131 -6.10 15.55 10.04
N PHE A 132 -6.12 15.65 8.71
CA PHE A 132 -6.57 14.59 7.82
C PHE A 132 -5.73 13.30 7.99
N ILE A 133 -4.40 13.39 7.98
CA ILE A 133 -3.52 12.24 8.20
C ILE A 133 -3.80 11.62 9.57
N LYS A 134 -3.81 12.44 10.62
CA LYS A 134 -4.04 11.99 11.99
C LYS A 134 -5.36 11.23 12.12
N THR A 135 -6.47 11.86 11.73
CA THR A 135 -7.81 11.25 11.85
C THR A 135 -7.90 9.92 11.11
N ARG A 136 -7.43 9.87 9.87
CA ARG A 136 -7.50 8.64 9.08
C ARG A 136 -6.62 7.53 9.61
N GLU A 137 -5.42 7.85 10.08
CA GLU A 137 -4.52 6.84 10.65
C GLU A 137 -5.09 6.28 11.96
N GLU A 138 -5.60 7.13 12.84
CA GLU A 138 -6.21 6.72 14.11
C GLU A 138 -7.46 5.86 13.88
N GLU A 139 -8.37 6.28 13.00
CA GLU A 139 -9.61 5.54 12.70
C GLU A 139 -9.33 4.20 12.02
N ASN A 140 -8.37 4.16 11.09
CA ASN A 140 -7.96 2.93 10.43
C ASN A 140 -7.33 1.94 11.44
N LEU A 141 -6.40 2.41 12.27
CA LEU A 141 -5.77 1.58 13.30
C LEU A 141 -6.79 1.02 14.28
N ALA A 142 -7.70 1.86 14.79
CA ALA A 142 -8.76 1.42 15.70
C ALA A 142 -9.62 0.31 15.07
N LYS A 143 -9.97 0.47 13.79
CA LYS A 143 -10.74 -0.54 13.04
C LYS A 143 -9.97 -1.85 12.91
N TRP A 144 -8.70 -1.78 12.49
CA TRP A 144 -7.89 -2.97 12.24
C TRP A 144 -7.49 -3.69 13.53
N HIS A 145 -7.19 -2.97 14.60
CA HIS A 145 -6.97 -3.60 15.93
C HIS A 145 -8.21 -4.34 16.41
N LYS A 146 -9.41 -3.80 16.17
CA LYS A 146 -10.66 -4.50 16.48
C LYS A 146 -10.82 -5.81 15.69
N ILE A 147 -10.42 -5.81 14.39
CA ILE A 147 -10.63 -6.96 13.50
C ILE A 147 -9.53 -8.02 13.64
N TYR A 148 -8.27 -7.59 13.75
CA TYR A 148 -7.09 -8.44 13.65
C TYR A 148 -6.34 -8.61 14.97
N GLY A 149 -6.68 -7.84 16.00
CA GLY A 149 -5.94 -7.80 17.27
C GLY A 149 -4.86 -6.70 17.26
N ASP A 150 -4.19 -6.59 18.41
CA ASP A 150 -3.15 -5.57 18.64
C ASP A 150 -1.84 -5.99 17.97
N HIS A 151 -1.69 -5.63 16.71
CA HIS A 151 -0.52 -5.87 15.89
C HIS A 151 0.15 -4.55 15.47
N ASP A 152 1.47 -4.53 15.44
CA ASP A 152 2.18 -3.59 14.58
C ASP A 152 2.10 -4.09 13.13
N PHE A 153 1.18 -3.49 12.36
CA PHE A 153 0.92 -3.89 10.98
C PHE A 153 2.08 -3.54 10.03
N TRP A 154 2.93 -2.60 10.43
CA TRP A 154 4.07 -2.13 9.64
C TRP A 154 5.41 -2.51 10.28
N ASP A 155 5.45 -3.51 11.18
CA ASP A 155 6.70 -4.09 11.67
C ASP A 155 7.55 -4.55 10.47
N PRO A 156 8.76 -4.00 10.27
CA PRO A 156 9.63 -4.35 9.14
C PRO A 156 9.89 -5.85 8.98
N LYS A 157 9.85 -6.61 10.08
CA LYS A 157 10.03 -8.07 10.08
C LYS A 157 8.97 -8.83 9.29
N ARG A 158 7.85 -8.18 8.99
CA ARG A 158 6.74 -8.75 8.21
C ARG A 158 6.91 -8.55 6.70
N TYR A 159 7.93 -7.82 6.28
CA TYR A 159 8.13 -7.41 4.89
C TYR A 159 9.47 -7.93 4.37
N ASP A 160 9.52 -8.20 3.08
CA ASP A 160 10.76 -8.63 2.41
C ASP A 160 11.67 -7.43 2.10
N LEU A 161 11.08 -6.25 1.94
CA LEU A 161 11.77 -5.01 1.62
C LEU A 161 11.09 -3.81 2.26
N MET A 162 11.84 -3.01 3.03
CA MET A 162 11.40 -1.71 3.53
C MET A 162 12.23 -0.61 2.88
N ILE A 163 11.55 0.45 2.40
CA ILE A 163 12.20 1.61 1.78
C ILE A 163 11.68 2.90 2.42
N ASP A 164 12.60 3.75 2.87
CA ASP A 164 12.28 5.10 3.32
C ASP A 164 12.27 6.07 2.15
N THR A 165 11.09 6.58 1.82
CA THR A 165 10.89 7.51 0.71
C THR A 165 11.19 8.97 1.06
N TYR A 166 11.66 9.26 2.28
CA TYR A 166 12.31 10.51 2.60
C TYR A 166 13.70 10.56 1.94
N SER A 167 14.46 9.49 2.08
CA SER A 167 15.83 9.39 1.56
C SER A 167 15.93 8.79 0.15
N SER A 168 14.91 8.06 -0.31
CA SER A 168 14.91 7.41 -1.63
C SER A 168 13.89 8.06 -2.56
N GLY A 169 14.36 8.61 -3.68
CA GLY A 169 13.50 9.16 -4.72
C GLY A 169 12.68 8.10 -5.46
N PRO A 170 11.67 8.51 -6.26
CA PRO A 170 10.75 7.57 -6.92
C PRO A 170 11.44 6.54 -7.82
N MET A 171 12.48 6.94 -8.57
CA MET A 171 13.20 6.04 -9.48
C MET A 171 14.15 5.10 -8.73
N GLU A 172 14.78 5.57 -7.68
CA GLU A 172 15.60 4.73 -6.79
C GLU A 172 14.73 3.70 -6.07
N THR A 173 13.56 4.11 -5.57
CA THR A 173 12.56 3.21 -4.96
C THR A 173 12.13 2.12 -5.96
N LEU A 174 11.86 2.49 -7.21
CA LEU A 174 11.53 1.55 -8.28
C LEU A 174 12.67 0.55 -8.50
N GLY A 175 13.91 1.03 -8.65
CA GLY A 175 15.10 0.19 -8.86
C GLY A 175 15.27 -0.84 -7.75
N LYS A 176 15.20 -0.43 -6.48
CA LYS A 176 15.29 -1.33 -5.31
C LYS A 176 14.24 -2.45 -5.35
N VAL A 177 13.02 -2.17 -5.79
CA VAL A 177 11.96 -3.19 -5.89
C VAL A 177 12.23 -4.13 -7.06
N LEU A 178 12.65 -3.63 -8.22
CA LEU A 178 12.98 -4.46 -9.39
C LEU A 178 14.15 -5.40 -9.11
N ASP A 179 15.20 -4.93 -8.43
CA ASP A 179 16.34 -5.75 -8.02
C ASP A 179 15.89 -6.90 -7.09
N ASN A 180 15.01 -6.60 -6.12
CA ASN A 180 14.49 -7.63 -5.22
C ASN A 180 13.51 -8.60 -5.89
N LEU A 181 12.80 -8.16 -6.93
CA LEU A 181 11.92 -9.01 -7.72
C LEU A 181 12.71 -10.05 -8.52
N GLY A 182 14.00 -9.80 -8.76
CA GLY A 182 14.85 -10.62 -9.60
C GLY A 182 14.94 -10.11 -11.04
N HIS A 183 14.50 -8.88 -11.32
CA HIS A 183 14.85 -8.15 -12.53
C HIS A 183 16.29 -7.61 -12.38
N GLY A 184 17.27 -8.51 -12.27
CA GLY A 184 18.67 -8.11 -12.32
C GLY A 184 19.03 -7.56 -13.69
N HIS A 185 19.90 -6.58 -13.70
CA HIS A 185 20.51 -6.09 -14.93
C HIS A 185 21.18 -7.27 -15.66
N ASP A 186 20.66 -7.65 -16.81
CA ASP A 186 21.47 -8.34 -17.80
C ASP A 186 22.59 -7.37 -18.20
N SER A 187 23.74 -7.57 -17.60
CA SER A 187 24.98 -6.85 -17.90
C SER A 187 25.58 -7.31 -19.24
#